data_a2294bd07fc41b330ed1e32ecad21d04
#
_entry.id   a2294bd07fc41b330ed1e32ecad21d04
#
_cell.length_a   1.000
_cell.length_b   1.000
_cell.length_c   1.000
_cell.angle_alpha   90.00
_cell.angle_beta   90.00
_cell.angle_gamma   90.00
#
_symmetry.space_group_name_H-M   'P 1'
#
loop_
_entity.id
_entity.type
_entity.pdbx_description
1 polymer ?
#
loop_
_entity_poly.entity_id
_entity_poly.type
_entity_poly.pdbx_seq_one_letter_code
_entity_poly.pdbx_strand_id
1 'polypeptide(L)'
;LSMYENVIIYKSEYKMDAAGNRLKFKVNADGLFETKGGQYVAPRTKIETADLITDCDGAYYRNWRNHIKKTDDIWNEIVKRTKLPGITSAPKLQPIETRLVMLQTGMRAPMGIKVKGQDLAQIEAFGMELETILKQVPGVRKEAVFADRIIGKPYLLIDIDRNKLIRYGLSISEVQRVLEIALGGEILTQTVEGRERYGIRVRYPREKRSSPQDLENIYVPTATGSPIPLAELVDLKYEQGPQVIKSEDTFLIGYVLFDKEADEAEVTLVER
;
A
#
# COMPACT_ATOMS: atom_id res chain seq x y z
N LEU A 1 -0.26 -2.53 -8.17
CA LEU A 1 0.21 -1.63 -7.09
C LEU A 1 -0.81 -1.66 -5.97
N SER A 2 -0.43 -2.23 -4.83
CA SER A 2 -1.26 -2.16 -3.63
C SER A 2 -1.03 -0.80 -2.98
N MET A 3 -2.00 0.08 -3.06
CA MET A 3 -2.00 1.34 -2.33
C MET A 3 -2.71 1.14 -1.00
N TYR A 4 -2.03 1.50 0.08
CA TYR A 4 -2.63 1.55 1.42
C TYR A 4 -2.84 3.01 1.79
N GLU A 5 -4.07 3.38 2.06
CA GLU A 5 -4.44 4.69 2.59
C GLU A 5 -4.88 4.53 4.04
N ASN A 6 -4.23 5.25 4.95
CA ASN A 6 -4.56 5.22 6.36
C ASN A 6 -4.78 6.64 6.87
N VAL A 7 -5.89 6.85 7.54
CA VAL A 7 -6.15 8.08 8.29
C VAL A 7 -5.62 7.91 9.70
N ILE A 8 -4.62 8.71 10.07
CA ILE A 8 -4.00 8.68 11.39
C ILE A 8 -4.47 9.90 12.18
N ILE A 9 -5.19 9.65 13.26
CA ILE A 9 -5.65 10.69 14.17
C ILE A 9 -4.68 10.75 15.35
N TYR A 10 -4.02 11.89 15.54
CA TYR A 10 -3.12 12.09 16.66
C TYR A 10 -3.89 12.38 17.94
N LYS A 11 -3.47 11.76 19.03
CA LYS A 11 -3.93 12.19 20.35
C LYS A 11 -3.42 13.60 20.64
N SER A 12 -4.22 14.41 21.31
CA SER A 12 -3.78 15.73 21.81
C SER A 12 -2.56 15.58 22.72
N GLU A 13 -1.71 16.59 22.78
CA GLU A 13 -0.51 16.58 23.63
C GLU A 13 -0.86 16.31 25.09
N TYR A 14 -1.92 16.96 25.56
CA TYR A 14 -2.45 16.79 26.93
C TYR A 14 -3.86 16.22 26.89
N LYS A 15 -4.30 15.61 27.99
CA LYS A 15 -5.71 15.24 28.16
C LYS A 15 -6.54 16.52 28.25
N MET A 16 -7.65 16.55 27.52
CA MET A 16 -8.55 17.71 27.40
C MET A 16 -9.98 17.32 27.77
N ASP A 17 -10.76 18.32 28.15
CA ASP A 17 -12.22 18.21 28.27
C ASP A 17 -12.91 18.29 26.89
N ALA A 18 -14.24 18.17 26.89
CA ALA A 18 -15.06 18.27 25.67
C ALA A 18 -15.00 19.68 25.03
N ALA A 19 -14.65 20.71 25.79
CA ALA A 19 -14.51 22.09 25.35
C ALA A 19 -13.09 22.41 24.82
N GLY A 20 -12.16 21.44 24.92
CA GLY A 20 -10.77 21.62 24.47
C GLY A 20 -9.82 22.23 25.50
N ASN A 21 -10.24 22.37 26.76
CA ASN A 21 -9.37 22.85 27.83
C ASN A 21 -8.50 21.72 28.38
N ARG A 22 -7.25 22.04 28.75
CA ARG A 22 -6.34 21.07 29.36
C ARG A 22 -6.79 20.73 30.76
N LEU A 23 -6.87 19.42 31.04
CA LEU A 23 -7.24 18.92 32.36
C LEU A 23 -6.01 18.69 33.23
N LYS A 24 -6.12 19.10 34.49
CA LYS A 24 -5.16 18.74 35.54
C LYS A 24 -5.69 17.57 36.36
N PHE A 25 -4.79 16.74 36.86
CA PHE A 25 -5.11 15.53 37.62
C PHE A 25 -4.24 15.45 38.86
N LYS A 26 -4.77 14.82 39.90
CA LYS A 26 -4.09 14.62 41.16
C LYS A 26 -2.84 13.76 40.99
N VAL A 27 -1.73 14.23 41.57
CA VAL A 27 -0.43 13.57 41.54
C VAL A 27 0.12 13.40 42.96
N ASN A 28 0.88 12.33 43.18
CA ASN A 28 1.63 12.16 44.43
C ASN A 28 2.99 12.89 44.37
N ALA A 29 3.77 12.82 45.43
CA ALA A 29 5.07 13.44 45.54
C ALA A 29 6.08 12.93 44.47
N ASP A 30 5.90 11.71 43.97
CA ASP A 30 6.73 11.10 42.94
C ASP A 30 6.30 11.46 41.49
N GLY A 31 5.26 12.28 41.34
CA GLY A 31 4.70 12.67 40.04
C GLY A 31 3.86 11.61 39.36
N LEU A 32 3.37 10.62 40.11
CA LEU A 32 2.46 9.60 39.62
C LEU A 32 1.02 10.06 39.76
N PHE A 33 0.18 9.79 38.75
CA PHE A 33 -1.21 10.19 38.70
C PHE A 33 -2.11 9.21 39.45
N GLU A 34 -2.98 9.72 40.28
CA GLU A 34 -3.93 8.91 41.07
C GLU A 34 -5.17 8.60 40.24
N THR A 35 -5.55 7.30 40.26
CA THR A 35 -6.77 6.83 39.60
C THR A 35 -7.91 6.75 40.58
N LYS A 36 -9.15 6.78 40.10
CA LYS A 36 -10.37 6.58 40.92
C LYS A 36 -10.39 5.22 41.63
N GLY A 37 -9.65 4.23 41.11
CA GLY A 37 -9.47 2.94 41.75
C GLY A 37 -8.37 2.89 42.80
N GLY A 38 -7.80 4.04 43.17
CA GLY A 38 -6.75 4.12 44.20
C GLY A 38 -5.36 3.65 43.74
N GLN A 39 -5.16 3.41 42.47
CA GLN A 39 -3.85 3.05 41.90
C GLN A 39 -3.10 4.29 41.45
N TYR A 40 -1.76 4.22 41.46
CA TYR A 40 -0.89 5.24 40.91
C TYR A 40 -0.32 4.82 39.56
N VAL A 41 -0.43 5.68 38.56
CA VAL A 41 0.03 5.42 37.21
C VAL A 41 1.07 6.45 36.77
N ALA A 42 2.08 5.96 36.07
CA ALA A 42 3.10 6.83 35.49
C ALA A 42 2.51 7.68 34.33
N PRO A 43 3.06 8.88 34.08
CA PRO A 43 2.75 9.65 32.88
C PRO A 43 2.84 8.75 31.62
N ARG A 44 1.93 8.93 30.66
CA ARG A 44 1.85 8.19 29.38
C ARG A 44 1.36 6.74 29.45
N THR A 45 1.00 6.25 30.61
CA THR A 45 0.28 4.98 30.71
C THR A 45 -1.02 5.08 29.92
N LYS A 46 -1.40 4.01 29.21
CA LYS A 46 -2.68 3.98 28.49
C LYS A 46 -3.82 3.91 29.49
N ILE A 47 -4.42 5.05 29.80
CA ILE A 47 -5.54 5.18 30.74
C ILE A 47 -6.58 6.14 30.18
N GLU A 48 -7.85 5.87 30.45
CA GLU A 48 -8.93 6.76 30.05
C GLU A 48 -8.97 8.01 30.93
N THR A 49 -9.44 9.14 30.37
CA THR A 49 -9.53 10.39 31.13
C THR A 49 -10.49 10.27 32.30
N ALA A 50 -11.54 9.46 32.15
CA ALA A 50 -12.56 9.23 33.16
C ALA A 50 -12.05 8.49 34.41
N ASP A 51 -10.94 7.75 34.28
CA ASP A 51 -10.37 6.94 35.38
C ASP A 51 -9.42 7.77 36.27
N LEU A 52 -9.01 8.95 35.83
CA LEU A 52 -8.13 9.83 36.59
C LEU A 52 -8.94 10.78 37.49
N ILE A 53 -8.39 11.13 38.65
CA ILE A 53 -8.99 12.10 39.57
C ILE A 53 -8.58 13.50 39.10
N THR A 54 -9.56 14.32 38.70
CA THR A 54 -9.33 15.72 38.35
C THR A 54 -9.01 16.56 39.58
N ASP A 55 -8.02 17.44 39.49
CA ASP A 55 -7.57 18.32 40.57
C ASP A 55 -7.04 19.63 39.98
N CYS A 56 -7.60 20.76 40.40
CA CYS A 56 -7.18 22.08 39.92
C CYS A 56 -5.74 22.45 40.28
N ASP A 57 -5.25 21.91 41.37
CA ASP A 57 -3.86 22.13 41.86
C ASP A 57 -2.89 21.02 41.36
N GLY A 58 -3.41 20.03 40.66
CA GLY A 58 -2.67 18.91 40.12
C GLY A 58 -1.81 19.24 38.91
N ALA A 59 -1.27 18.18 38.27
CA ALA A 59 -0.44 18.28 37.07
C ALA A 59 -1.18 17.96 35.78
N TYR A 60 -0.70 18.50 34.67
CA TYR A 60 -1.23 18.16 33.35
C TYR A 60 -0.77 16.75 32.93
N TYR A 61 -1.69 15.90 32.49
CA TYR A 61 -1.35 14.58 31.95
C TYR A 61 -0.95 14.70 30.50
N ARG A 62 0.34 14.52 30.21
CA ARG A 62 0.87 14.58 28.85
C ARG A 62 0.83 13.22 28.18
N ASN A 63 0.17 13.14 27.02
CA ASN A 63 0.05 11.91 26.22
C ASN A 63 1.31 11.64 25.39
N TRP A 64 1.99 12.72 24.95
CA TRP A 64 3.15 12.61 24.04
C TRP A 64 4.43 12.27 24.79
N ARG A 65 5.35 11.60 24.08
CA ARG A 65 6.69 11.32 24.57
C ARG A 65 7.50 12.62 24.72
N ASN A 66 8.54 12.61 25.56
CA ASN A 66 9.30 13.82 25.87
C ASN A 66 9.98 14.47 24.68
N HIS A 67 10.45 13.67 23.72
CA HIS A 67 11.11 14.15 22.51
C HIS A 67 10.12 14.68 21.46
N ILE A 68 8.85 14.39 21.58
CA ILE A 68 7.80 14.87 20.67
C ILE A 68 7.34 16.23 21.16
N LYS A 69 7.64 17.29 20.42
CA LYS A 69 7.27 18.68 20.73
C LYS A 69 6.15 19.18 19.85
N LYS A 70 6.06 18.69 18.62
CA LYS A 70 5.08 19.10 17.60
C LYS A 70 4.61 17.88 16.79
N THR A 71 3.55 18.08 16.03
CA THR A 71 2.96 17.02 15.20
C THR A 71 3.93 16.45 14.16
N ASP A 72 4.87 17.26 13.68
CA ASP A 72 5.89 16.81 12.73
C ASP A 72 6.85 15.78 13.33
N ASP A 73 7.13 15.88 14.63
CA ASP A 73 7.95 14.89 15.32
C ASP A 73 7.26 13.52 15.33
N ILE A 74 5.90 13.49 15.45
CA ILE A 74 5.10 12.26 15.33
C ILE A 74 5.24 11.68 13.94
N TRP A 75 5.10 12.54 12.91
CA TRP A 75 5.23 12.11 11.53
C TRP A 75 6.61 11.53 11.24
N ASN A 76 7.67 12.17 11.70
CA ASN A 76 9.04 11.70 11.55
C ASN A 76 9.26 10.33 12.19
N GLU A 77 8.66 10.09 13.37
CA GLU A 77 8.66 8.77 14.02
C GLU A 77 7.93 7.72 13.16
N ILE A 78 6.80 8.07 12.55
CA ILE A 78 6.06 7.19 11.65
C ILE A 78 6.92 6.85 10.44
N VAL A 79 7.48 7.83 9.74
CA VAL A 79 8.35 7.65 8.57
C VAL A 79 9.53 6.73 8.90
N LYS A 80 10.17 6.97 10.04
CA LYS A 80 11.29 6.14 10.50
C LYS A 80 10.89 4.67 10.71
N ARG A 81 9.68 4.42 11.23
CA ARG A 81 9.17 3.07 11.52
C ARG A 81 8.62 2.35 10.30
N THR A 82 8.16 3.10 9.28
CA THR A 82 7.61 2.55 8.05
C THR A 82 8.64 2.38 6.94
N LYS A 83 9.91 2.66 7.21
CA LYS A 83 11.01 2.45 6.25
C LYS A 83 11.31 0.96 6.13
N LEU A 84 10.50 0.27 5.33
CA LEU A 84 10.61 -1.15 5.03
C LEU A 84 10.95 -1.36 3.55
N PRO A 85 11.72 -2.41 3.19
CA PRO A 85 11.98 -2.74 1.80
C PRO A 85 10.69 -2.93 1.01
N GLY A 86 10.58 -2.31 -0.15
CA GLY A 86 9.39 -2.39 -1.01
C GLY A 86 8.21 -1.52 -0.61
N ILE A 87 8.33 -0.71 0.43
CA ILE A 87 7.34 0.30 0.81
C ILE A 87 7.92 1.69 0.59
N THR A 88 7.17 2.55 -0.10
CA THR A 88 7.50 3.95 -0.27
C THR A 88 6.73 4.79 0.73
N SER A 89 7.41 5.73 1.36
CA SER A 89 6.76 6.71 2.24
C SER A 89 5.97 7.71 1.41
N ALA A 90 4.71 7.90 1.75
CA ALA A 90 3.91 8.96 1.15
C ALA A 90 4.27 10.34 1.76
N PRO A 91 4.15 11.44 1.02
CA PRO A 91 4.22 12.77 1.59
C PRO A 91 3.13 12.97 2.64
N LYS A 92 3.40 13.83 3.64
CA LYS A 92 2.41 14.21 4.66
C LYS A 92 1.40 15.16 4.03
N LEU A 93 0.33 14.60 3.48
CA LEU A 93 -0.76 15.40 2.92
C LEU A 93 -2.00 15.28 3.81
N GLN A 94 -2.63 16.41 4.07
CA GLN A 94 -3.96 16.43 4.67
C GLN A 94 -4.98 15.88 3.66
N PRO A 95 -6.06 15.19 4.07
CA PRO A 95 -6.99 14.54 3.15
C PRO A 95 -7.57 15.47 2.08
N ILE A 96 -7.87 16.73 2.43
CA ILE A 96 -8.40 17.72 1.49
C ILE A 96 -7.30 18.19 0.53
N GLU A 97 -6.12 18.51 1.03
CA GLU A 97 -4.96 18.93 0.27
C GLU A 97 -4.51 17.84 -0.71
N THR A 98 -4.47 16.59 -0.26
CA THR A 98 -4.18 15.44 -1.12
C THR A 98 -5.15 15.36 -2.30
N ARG A 99 -6.46 15.50 -2.06
CA ARG A 99 -7.46 15.48 -3.13
C ARG A 99 -7.29 16.63 -4.10
N LEU A 100 -7.01 17.82 -3.60
CA LEU A 100 -6.82 19.02 -4.41
C LEU A 100 -5.61 18.88 -5.32
N VAL A 101 -4.47 18.43 -4.78
CA VAL A 101 -3.25 18.15 -5.54
C VAL A 101 -3.49 17.08 -6.59
N MET A 102 -4.14 15.97 -6.23
CA MET A 102 -4.43 14.87 -7.17
C MET A 102 -5.37 15.30 -8.29
N LEU A 103 -6.37 16.17 -8.02
CA LEU A 103 -7.28 16.67 -9.04
C LEU A 103 -6.62 17.66 -9.99
N GLN A 104 -5.68 18.48 -9.50
CA GLN A 104 -4.99 19.48 -10.30
C GLN A 104 -3.85 18.89 -11.14
N THR A 105 -3.07 17.97 -10.58
CA THR A 105 -1.82 17.50 -11.20
C THR A 105 -1.91 16.06 -11.72
N GLY A 106 -2.92 15.30 -11.29
CA GLY A 106 -2.98 13.85 -11.50
C GLY A 106 -1.92 13.06 -10.71
N MET A 107 -1.10 13.75 -9.90
CA MET A 107 -0.01 13.19 -9.11
C MET A 107 -0.36 13.16 -7.62
N ARG A 108 0.35 12.36 -6.85
CA ARG A 108 0.16 12.21 -5.39
C ARG A 108 1.13 13.05 -4.57
N ALA A 109 1.82 13.98 -5.21
CA ALA A 109 2.75 14.90 -4.58
C ALA A 109 2.53 16.30 -5.15
N PRO A 110 2.87 17.37 -4.40
CA PRO A 110 2.75 18.75 -4.88
C PRO A 110 3.57 19.01 -6.13
N MET A 111 4.71 18.33 -6.25
CA MET A 111 5.66 18.52 -7.35
C MET A 111 6.01 17.17 -7.99
N GLY A 112 6.28 17.19 -9.29
CA GLY A 112 6.70 16.00 -9.99
C GLY A 112 7.18 16.30 -11.41
N ILE A 113 8.11 15.47 -11.87
CA ILE A 113 8.64 15.49 -13.23
C ILE A 113 7.97 14.38 -14.01
N LYS A 114 7.44 14.71 -15.18
CA LYS A 114 6.91 13.74 -16.15
C LYS A 114 8.05 13.32 -17.09
N VAL A 115 8.36 12.04 -17.07
CA VAL A 115 9.30 11.42 -18.01
C VAL A 115 8.51 10.78 -19.14
N LYS A 116 8.69 11.26 -20.37
CA LYS A 116 8.05 10.72 -21.57
C LYS A 116 9.07 9.87 -22.34
N GLY A 117 8.62 8.74 -22.88
CA GLY A 117 9.49 7.86 -23.66
C GLY A 117 8.69 6.86 -24.50
N GLN A 118 9.42 6.04 -25.26
CA GLN A 118 8.84 4.99 -26.09
C GLN A 118 8.86 3.61 -25.42
N ASP A 119 9.74 3.43 -24.44
CA ASP A 119 9.92 2.16 -23.74
C ASP A 119 9.83 2.35 -22.23
N LEU A 120 9.05 1.48 -21.57
CA LEU A 120 8.78 1.57 -20.13
C LEU A 120 10.03 1.30 -19.28
N ALA A 121 10.93 0.44 -19.74
CA ALA A 121 12.17 0.13 -19.02
C ALA A 121 13.12 1.34 -19.03
N GLN A 122 13.20 2.04 -20.15
CA GLN A 122 14.01 3.26 -20.26
C GLN A 122 13.43 4.39 -19.40
N ILE A 123 12.10 4.56 -19.39
CA ILE A 123 11.42 5.55 -18.56
C ILE A 123 11.71 5.28 -17.07
N GLU A 124 11.63 4.02 -16.63
CA GLU A 124 11.92 3.65 -15.25
C GLU A 124 13.40 3.90 -14.90
N ALA A 125 14.35 3.45 -15.75
CA ALA A 125 15.78 3.63 -15.52
C ALA A 125 16.14 5.12 -15.39
N PHE A 126 15.65 5.95 -16.30
CA PHE A 126 15.85 7.40 -16.27
C PHE A 126 15.18 8.04 -15.05
N GLY A 127 13.97 7.59 -14.70
CA GLY A 127 13.27 8.04 -13.49
C GLY A 127 14.06 7.75 -12.20
N MET A 128 14.71 6.58 -12.12
CA MET A 128 15.55 6.21 -10.97
C MET A 128 16.84 7.05 -10.89
N GLU A 129 17.40 7.41 -12.04
CA GLU A 129 18.55 8.33 -12.11
C GLU A 129 18.15 9.71 -11.62
N LEU A 130 17.02 10.26 -12.10
CA LEU A 130 16.46 11.52 -11.62
C LEU A 130 16.14 11.50 -10.12
N GLU A 131 15.62 10.40 -9.61
CA GLU A 131 15.39 10.24 -8.16
C GLU A 131 16.69 10.40 -7.37
N THR A 132 17.78 9.84 -7.88
CA THR A 132 19.09 9.93 -7.24
C THR A 132 19.64 11.37 -7.27
N ILE A 133 19.47 12.07 -8.37
CA ILE A 133 19.88 13.47 -8.54
C ILE A 133 19.05 14.38 -7.63
N LEU A 134 17.73 14.26 -7.66
CA LEU A 134 16.81 15.08 -6.86
C LEU A 134 17.05 14.94 -5.34
N LYS A 135 17.45 13.77 -4.87
CA LYS A 135 17.83 13.56 -3.46
C LYS A 135 19.07 14.35 -3.03
N GLN A 136 19.86 14.87 -3.97
CA GLN A 136 21.05 15.68 -3.70
C GLN A 136 20.77 17.18 -3.79
N VAL A 137 19.64 17.58 -4.37
CA VAL A 137 19.27 19.00 -4.54
C VAL A 137 18.92 19.60 -3.17
N PRO A 138 19.53 20.74 -2.76
CA PRO A 138 19.18 21.44 -1.55
C PRO A 138 17.74 21.95 -1.60
N GLY A 139 17.01 21.83 -0.50
CA GLY A 139 15.60 22.25 -0.39
C GLY A 139 14.59 21.17 -0.80
N VAL A 140 15.03 20.05 -1.39
CA VAL A 140 14.20 18.88 -1.66
C VAL A 140 14.17 17.97 -0.44
N ARG A 141 12.98 17.57 -0.03
CA ARG A 141 12.78 16.57 1.02
C ARG A 141 13.15 15.18 0.49
N LYS A 142 14.31 14.69 0.85
CA LYS A 142 14.90 13.42 0.34
C LYS A 142 13.98 12.21 0.50
N GLU A 143 13.25 12.14 1.60
CA GLU A 143 12.33 11.04 1.92
C GLU A 143 11.06 11.05 1.06
N ALA A 144 10.74 12.19 0.44
CA ALA A 144 9.58 12.36 -0.43
C ALA A 144 9.90 12.18 -1.92
N VAL A 145 11.16 12.01 -2.28
CA VAL A 145 11.55 11.79 -3.67
C VAL A 145 11.33 10.33 -4.03
N PHE A 146 10.51 10.11 -5.05
CA PHE A 146 10.15 8.78 -5.51
C PHE A 146 9.86 8.75 -7.01
N ALA A 147 10.55 7.88 -7.73
CA ALA A 147 10.26 7.57 -9.14
C ALA A 147 9.28 6.38 -9.24
N ASP A 148 8.36 6.44 -10.20
CA ASP A 148 7.45 5.33 -10.49
C ASP A 148 8.26 4.05 -10.78
N ARG A 149 7.93 2.98 -10.09
CA ARG A 149 8.42 1.63 -10.40
C ARG A 149 7.42 0.98 -11.35
N ILE A 150 7.76 0.98 -12.63
CA ILE A 150 6.88 0.54 -13.71
C ILE A 150 6.97 -0.96 -13.88
N ILE A 151 8.19 -1.49 -13.94
CA ILE A 151 8.48 -2.92 -14.04
C ILE A 151 8.36 -3.52 -12.63
N GLY A 152 7.37 -4.36 -12.44
CA GLY A 152 6.97 -4.81 -11.11
C GLY A 152 7.22 -6.29 -10.86
N LYS A 153 6.33 -6.87 -10.04
CA LYS A 153 6.37 -8.30 -9.71
C LYS A 153 6.24 -9.12 -10.98
N PRO A 154 6.97 -10.24 -11.09
CA PRO A 154 6.85 -11.13 -12.23
C PRO A 154 5.43 -11.71 -12.31
N TYR A 155 4.95 -11.85 -13.54
CA TYR A 155 3.76 -12.62 -13.87
C TYR A 155 4.17 -14.08 -14.06
N LEU A 156 3.31 -15.01 -13.66
CA LEU A 156 3.43 -16.39 -14.06
C LEU A 156 2.74 -16.56 -15.42
N LEU A 157 3.54 -16.72 -16.47
CA LEU A 157 3.05 -17.00 -17.80
C LEU A 157 2.85 -18.50 -17.93
N ILE A 158 1.66 -18.89 -18.38
CA ILE A 158 1.32 -20.27 -18.70
C ILE A 158 1.31 -20.39 -20.22
N ASP A 159 2.41 -20.87 -20.78
CA ASP A 159 2.58 -21.00 -22.23
C ASP A 159 2.11 -22.40 -22.67
N ILE A 160 1.04 -22.42 -23.48
CA ILE A 160 0.40 -23.67 -23.90
C ILE A 160 1.08 -24.20 -25.17
N ASP A 161 1.70 -25.38 -25.09
CA ASP A 161 2.33 -26.04 -26.22
C ASP A 161 1.30 -26.73 -27.15
N ARG A 162 1.05 -26.09 -28.28
CA ARG A 162 0.07 -26.57 -29.27
C ARG A 162 0.41 -27.92 -29.83
N ASN A 163 1.67 -28.29 -29.98
CA ASN A 163 2.09 -29.60 -30.50
C ASN A 163 1.79 -30.71 -29.51
N LYS A 164 1.98 -30.45 -28.23
CA LYS A 164 1.60 -31.37 -27.16
C LYS A 164 0.08 -31.56 -27.11
N LEU A 165 -0.71 -30.47 -27.26
CA LEU A 165 -2.18 -30.59 -27.31
C LEU A 165 -2.69 -31.51 -28.41
N ILE A 166 -2.13 -31.36 -29.63
CA ILE A 166 -2.54 -32.20 -30.80
C ILE A 166 -2.31 -33.67 -30.50
N ARG A 167 -1.22 -34.04 -29.84
CA ARG A 167 -0.91 -35.45 -29.47
C ARG A 167 -1.96 -36.07 -28.57
N TYR A 168 -2.58 -35.26 -27.70
CA TYR A 168 -3.59 -35.71 -26.75
C TYR A 168 -5.02 -35.42 -27.21
N GLY A 169 -5.19 -34.86 -28.42
CA GLY A 169 -6.51 -34.54 -28.98
C GLY A 169 -7.23 -33.41 -28.21
N LEU A 170 -6.46 -32.51 -27.60
CA LEU A 170 -6.99 -31.39 -26.82
C LEU A 170 -6.95 -30.07 -27.61
N SER A 171 -7.92 -29.23 -27.38
CA SER A 171 -7.94 -27.87 -27.87
C SER A 171 -7.39 -26.90 -26.82
N ILE A 172 -6.93 -25.71 -27.26
CA ILE A 172 -6.50 -24.62 -26.35
C ILE A 172 -7.63 -24.24 -25.42
N SER A 173 -8.86 -24.15 -25.93
CA SER A 173 -10.03 -23.72 -25.15
C SER A 173 -10.36 -24.69 -24.01
N GLU A 174 -10.13 -26.00 -24.18
CA GLU A 174 -10.34 -26.97 -23.11
C GLU A 174 -9.32 -26.76 -21.97
N VAL A 175 -8.06 -26.57 -22.30
CA VAL A 175 -7.01 -26.27 -21.29
C VAL A 175 -7.27 -24.93 -20.60
N GLN A 176 -7.58 -23.89 -21.36
CA GLN A 176 -7.91 -22.58 -20.80
C GLN A 176 -9.11 -22.64 -19.84
N ARG A 177 -10.15 -23.38 -20.20
CA ARG A 177 -11.32 -23.56 -19.34
C ARG A 177 -10.97 -24.24 -18.01
N VAL A 178 -10.13 -25.27 -18.06
CA VAL A 178 -9.65 -25.94 -16.83
C VAL A 178 -8.86 -24.97 -15.96
N LEU A 179 -7.96 -24.17 -16.55
CA LEU A 179 -7.20 -23.16 -15.84
C LEU A 179 -8.10 -22.08 -15.23
N GLU A 180 -9.09 -21.60 -15.99
CA GLU A 180 -10.05 -20.59 -15.52
C GLU A 180 -10.82 -21.11 -14.30
N ILE A 181 -11.34 -22.34 -14.36
CA ILE A 181 -12.07 -22.96 -13.26
C ILE A 181 -11.15 -23.19 -12.05
N ALA A 182 -9.98 -23.78 -12.29
CA ALA A 182 -9.06 -24.14 -11.21
C ALA A 182 -8.49 -22.94 -10.48
N LEU A 183 -8.10 -21.89 -11.20
CA LEU A 183 -7.44 -20.70 -10.65
C LEU A 183 -8.43 -19.58 -10.30
N GLY A 184 -9.30 -19.23 -11.24
CA GLY A 184 -10.28 -18.14 -11.10
C GLY A 184 -11.56 -18.57 -10.39
N GLY A 185 -12.01 -19.75 -10.71
CA GLY A 185 -13.28 -20.32 -10.32
C GLY A 185 -14.45 -19.89 -11.20
N GLU A 186 -15.34 -20.81 -11.50
CA GLU A 186 -16.55 -20.59 -12.27
C GLU A 186 -17.78 -20.53 -11.37
N ILE A 187 -18.69 -19.59 -11.66
CA ILE A 187 -19.98 -19.51 -10.97
C ILE A 187 -20.94 -20.48 -11.66
N LEU A 188 -21.22 -21.60 -11.03
CA LEU A 188 -22.09 -22.64 -11.57
C LEU A 188 -23.57 -22.27 -11.48
N THR A 189 -23.99 -21.66 -10.38
CA THR A 189 -25.39 -21.30 -10.13
C THR A 189 -25.46 -20.18 -9.07
N GLN A 190 -26.68 -19.74 -8.79
CA GLN A 190 -26.93 -18.74 -7.76
C GLN A 190 -27.95 -19.26 -6.75
N THR A 191 -27.76 -18.97 -5.47
CA THR A 191 -28.78 -19.07 -4.45
C THR A 191 -29.59 -17.79 -4.38
N VAL A 192 -30.87 -17.92 -4.00
CA VAL A 192 -31.78 -16.80 -3.78
C VAL A 192 -32.18 -16.80 -2.31
N GLU A 193 -31.75 -15.78 -1.59
CA GLU A 193 -32.07 -15.61 -0.17
C GLU A 193 -32.86 -14.29 0.01
N GLY A 194 -34.18 -14.43 0.03
CA GLY A 194 -35.07 -13.27 0.03
C GLY A 194 -34.97 -12.46 -1.29
N ARG A 195 -34.41 -11.25 -1.21
CA ARG A 195 -34.14 -10.37 -2.38
C ARG A 195 -32.71 -10.48 -2.92
N GLU A 196 -31.82 -11.15 -2.19
CA GLU A 196 -30.42 -11.25 -2.52
C GLU A 196 -30.13 -12.50 -3.35
N ARG A 197 -29.13 -12.41 -4.22
CA ARG A 197 -28.65 -13.50 -5.07
C ARG A 197 -27.15 -13.68 -4.86
N TYR A 198 -26.75 -14.89 -4.49
CA TYR A 198 -25.33 -15.23 -4.25
C TYR A 198 -24.86 -16.27 -5.25
N GLY A 199 -23.76 -15.99 -5.92
CA GLY A 199 -23.14 -16.93 -6.86
C GLY A 199 -22.40 -18.05 -6.12
N ILE A 200 -22.72 -19.30 -6.48
CA ILE A 200 -21.96 -20.47 -6.02
C ILE A 200 -20.79 -20.68 -6.96
N ARG A 201 -19.59 -20.40 -6.46
CA ARG A 201 -18.34 -20.51 -7.21
C ARG A 201 -17.60 -21.79 -6.84
N VAL A 202 -17.21 -22.56 -7.86
CA VAL A 202 -16.34 -23.73 -7.72
C VAL A 202 -14.93 -23.37 -8.16
N ARG A 203 -13.95 -23.70 -7.33
CA ARG A 203 -12.54 -23.39 -7.53
C ARG A 203 -11.67 -24.40 -6.77
N TYR A 204 -10.43 -24.62 -7.22
CA TYR A 204 -9.48 -25.40 -6.43
C TYR A 204 -9.18 -24.72 -5.09
N PRO A 205 -8.97 -25.49 -4.01
CA PRO A 205 -8.56 -24.95 -2.73
C PRO A 205 -7.20 -24.23 -2.86
N ARG A 206 -6.92 -23.29 -1.94
CA ARG A 206 -5.73 -22.44 -2.04
C ARG A 206 -4.44 -23.24 -2.07
N GLU A 207 -4.38 -24.30 -1.29
CA GLU A 207 -3.23 -25.22 -1.15
C GLU A 207 -2.89 -25.96 -2.46
N LYS A 208 -3.83 -26.07 -3.38
CA LYS A 208 -3.67 -26.74 -4.69
C LYS A 208 -3.41 -25.77 -5.85
N ARG A 209 -3.20 -24.48 -5.57
CA ARG A 209 -2.98 -23.46 -6.60
C ARG A 209 -2.06 -22.31 -6.14
N SER A 210 -1.28 -22.50 -5.07
CA SER A 210 -0.44 -21.46 -4.48
C SER A 210 1.00 -21.46 -4.99
N SER A 211 1.45 -22.53 -5.58
CA SER A 211 2.80 -22.67 -6.14
C SER A 211 2.76 -23.13 -7.60
N PRO A 212 3.83 -22.89 -8.40
CA PRO A 212 3.92 -23.44 -9.76
C PRO A 212 3.78 -24.97 -9.79
N GLN A 213 4.36 -25.66 -8.82
CA GLN A 213 4.28 -27.13 -8.70
C GLN A 213 2.84 -27.60 -8.49
N ASP A 214 2.03 -26.84 -7.75
CA ASP A 214 0.61 -27.15 -7.59
C ASP A 214 -0.15 -27.01 -8.91
N LEU A 215 0.22 -26.00 -9.72
CA LEU A 215 -0.39 -25.77 -11.04
C LEU A 215 -0.02 -26.87 -12.03
N GLU A 216 1.21 -27.34 -12.02
CA GLU A 216 1.69 -28.46 -12.84
C GLU A 216 0.88 -29.74 -12.58
N ASN A 217 0.39 -29.93 -11.37
CA ASN A 217 -0.42 -31.07 -10.93
C ASN A 217 -1.93 -30.93 -11.19
N ILE A 218 -2.38 -29.86 -11.86
CA ILE A 218 -3.77 -29.75 -12.31
C ILE A 218 -4.01 -30.72 -13.44
N TYR A 219 -5.10 -31.49 -13.37
CA TYR A 219 -5.43 -32.46 -14.40
C TYR A 219 -6.42 -31.91 -15.41
N VAL A 220 -6.11 -32.12 -16.69
CA VAL A 220 -6.97 -31.77 -17.82
C VAL A 220 -7.62 -33.06 -18.33
N PRO A 221 -8.96 -33.17 -18.36
CA PRO A 221 -9.66 -34.31 -18.89
C PRO A 221 -9.49 -34.41 -20.40
N THR A 222 -9.29 -35.63 -20.93
CA THR A 222 -9.25 -35.88 -22.37
C THR A 222 -10.50 -36.59 -22.85
N ALA A 223 -10.76 -36.56 -24.16
CA ALA A 223 -11.86 -37.28 -24.79
C ALA A 223 -11.77 -38.80 -24.59
N THR A 224 -10.57 -39.35 -24.37
CA THR A 224 -10.31 -40.74 -24.09
C THR A 224 -10.59 -41.16 -22.64
N GLY A 225 -10.90 -40.18 -21.76
CA GLY A 225 -11.19 -40.41 -20.35
C GLY A 225 -9.98 -40.43 -19.41
N SER A 226 -8.76 -40.45 -19.93
CA SER A 226 -7.53 -40.39 -19.11
C SER A 226 -7.12 -38.95 -18.83
N PRO A 227 -7.11 -38.49 -17.58
CA PRO A 227 -6.69 -37.13 -17.26
C PRO A 227 -5.18 -36.96 -17.41
N ILE A 228 -4.74 -35.85 -17.98
CA ILE A 228 -3.33 -35.51 -18.22
C ILE A 228 -2.93 -34.36 -17.30
N PRO A 229 -1.78 -34.45 -16.61
CA PRO A 229 -1.31 -33.33 -15.80
C PRO A 229 -0.94 -32.11 -16.68
N LEU A 230 -1.20 -30.93 -16.20
CA LEU A 230 -0.95 -29.66 -16.92
C LEU A 230 0.53 -29.52 -17.33
N ALA A 231 1.46 -30.01 -16.51
CA ALA A 231 2.90 -30.05 -16.81
C ALA A 231 3.25 -30.64 -18.17
N GLU A 232 2.45 -31.62 -18.65
CA GLU A 232 2.67 -32.20 -19.97
C GLU A 232 2.19 -31.33 -21.13
N LEU A 233 1.40 -30.26 -20.85
CA LEU A 233 0.70 -29.47 -21.85
C LEU A 233 1.21 -28.02 -21.92
N VAL A 234 1.87 -27.54 -20.87
CA VAL A 234 2.29 -26.13 -20.76
C VAL A 234 3.71 -25.99 -20.26
N ASP A 235 4.30 -24.84 -20.54
CA ASP A 235 5.53 -24.38 -19.91
C ASP A 235 5.23 -23.20 -18.99
N LEU A 236 5.64 -23.30 -17.73
CA LEU A 236 5.47 -22.23 -16.74
C LEU A 236 6.71 -21.34 -16.69
N LYS A 237 6.55 -20.06 -16.93
CA LYS A 237 7.64 -19.07 -16.92
C LYS A 237 7.27 -17.86 -16.07
N TYR A 238 8.25 -17.35 -15.31
CA TYR A 238 8.12 -16.04 -14.70
C TYR A 238 8.64 -14.98 -15.65
N GLU A 239 7.79 -14.03 -15.99
CA GLU A 239 8.12 -12.92 -16.86
C GLU A 239 7.85 -11.60 -16.13
N GLN A 240 8.84 -10.69 -16.14
CA GLN A 240 8.66 -9.36 -15.58
C GLN A 240 7.86 -8.50 -16.56
N GLY A 241 6.81 -7.88 -16.05
CA GLY A 241 5.96 -7.02 -16.85
C GLY A 241 5.59 -5.75 -16.11
N PRO A 242 5.00 -4.76 -16.82
CA PRO A 242 4.59 -3.51 -16.22
C PRO A 242 3.41 -3.73 -15.27
N GLN A 243 3.48 -3.13 -14.08
CA GLN A 243 2.36 -3.13 -13.13
C GLN A 243 1.25 -2.18 -13.55
N VAL A 244 1.63 -1.02 -14.07
CA VAL A 244 0.75 0.02 -14.57
C VAL A 244 1.39 0.67 -15.78
N ILE A 245 0.64 0.79 -16.86
CA ILE A 245 1.03 1.56 -18.04
C ILE A 245 0.26 2.86 -17.99
N LYS A 246 0.98 3.98 -17.92
CA LYS A 246 0.43 5.32 -17.99
C LYS A 246 0.77 5.94 -19.35
N SER A 247 -0.20 6.61 -19.97
CA SER A 247 0.02 7.34 -21.21
C SER A 247 -0.65 8.70 -21.15
N GLU A 248 -0.04 9.69 -21.78
CA GLU A 248 -0.56 11.04 -21.94
C GLU A 248 -0.14 11.54 -23.33
N ASP A 249 -1.09 12.08 -24.07
CA ASP A 249 -0.86 12.54 -25.46
C ASP A 249 -0.20 11.48 -26.37
N THR A 250 -0.62 10.23 -26.24
CA THR A 250 -0.08 9.07 -26.98
C THR A 250 1.30 8.59 -26.58
N PHE A 251 2.00 9.30 -25.70
CA PHE A 251 3.31 8.88 -25.18
C PHE A 251 3.18 8.09 -23.90
N LEU A 252 4.05 7.10 -23.70
CA LEU A 252 4.22 6.45 -22.41
C LEU A 252 4.87 7.42 -21.42
N ILE A 253 4.38 7.43 -20.19
CA ILE A 253 4.86 8.33 -19.15
C ILE A 253 5.17 7.61 -17.85
N GLY A 254 6.17 8.11 -17.13
CA GLY A 254 6.45 7.83 -15.73
C GLY A 254 6.59 9.13 -14.94
N TYR A 255 6.33 9.08 -13.65
CA TYR A 255 6.46 10.23 -12.78
C TYR A 255 7.61 10.05 -11.81
N VAL A 256 8.36 11.13 -11.59
CA VAL A 256 9.27 11.28 -10.46
C VAL A 256 8.64 12.32 -9.53
N LEU A 257 8.12 11.86 -8.41
CA LEU A 257 7.43 12.69 -7.43
C LEU A 257 8.42 13.19 -6.39
N PHE A 258 8.24 14.42 -5.93
CA PHE A 258 9.04 14.99 -4.85
C PHE A 258 8.28 16.08 -4.11
N ASP A 259 8.80 16.49 -2.97
CA ASP A 259 8.26 17.58 -2.15
C ASP A 259 9.40 18.46 -1.66
N LYS A 260 9.08 19.69 -1.35
CA LYS A 260 10.01 20.68 -0.81
C LYS A 260 10.15 20.56 0.70
N GLU A 261 11.21 21.12 1.26
CA GLU A 261 11.29 21.42 2.69
C GLU A 261 10.34 22.58 3.06
N ALA A 262 9.96 22.66 4.34
CA ALA A 262 8.91 23.57 4.77
C ALA A 262 9.21 25.07 4.51
N ASP A 263 10.48 25.42 4.52
CA ASP A 263 10.94 26.80 4.42
C ASP A 263 11.32 27.23 2.98
N GLU A 264 11.19 26.35 1.99
CA GLU A 264 11.52 26.64 0.59
C GLU A 264 10.29 27.00 -0.24
N ALA A 265 10.47 27.93 -1.18
CA ALA A 265 9.44 28.26 -2.17
C ALA A 265 9.52 27.31 -3.37
N GLU A 266 8.37 26.89 -3.89
CA GLU A 266 8.29 25.93 -5.02
C GLU A 266 8.98 26.47 -6.27
N VAL A 267 8.78 27.75 -6.57
CA VAL A 267 9.38 28.40 -7.75
C VAL A 267 10.91 28.38 -7.67
N THR A 268 11.47 28.73 -6.52
CA THR A 268 12.93 28.75 -6.31
C THR A 268 13.53 27.35 -6.43
N LEU A 269 12.79 26.32 -6.04
CA LEU A 269 13.25 24.93 -6.14
C LEU A 269 13.25 24.43 -7.59
N VAL A 270 12.28 24.86 -8.41
CA VAL A 270 12.21 24.49 -9.84
C VAL A 270 13.29 25.19 -10.66
N GLU A 271 13.75 26.36 -10.24
CA GLU A 271 14.81 27.13 -10.92
C GLU A 271 16.23 26.63 -10.62
N ARG A 272 16.39 25.76 -9.64
CA ARG A 272 17.67 25.09 -9.29
C ARG A 272 17.85 23.77 -10.04
#